data_176b9004b33385809e54b0b6e283fbad
#
_entry.id   176b9004b33385809e54b0b6e283fbad
#
_cell.length_a   1.000
_cell.length_b   1.000
_cell.length_c   1.000
_cell.angle_alpha   90.00
_cell.angle_beta   90.00
_cell.angle_gamma   90.00
#
_symmetry.space_group_name_H-M   'P 1'
#
loop_
_entity.id
_entity.type
_entity.pdbx_description
1 polymer ?
#
loop_
_entity_poly.entity_id
_entity_poly.type
_entity_poly.pdbx_seq_one_letter_code
_entity_poly.pdbx_strand_id
1 'polypeptide(L)'
;MPEIRVVVSEELDRYMDTVIQRGMFGSKAELIRAALIRYVETLPIRVPSGYDDTTVFSPDGRIFQIEYALECAVRGAITVGLRYHDGVMLAKQRLAPENIITSPWEDFKIDQHIGAAVAGISADFILLKDKAIKEVQVNRKETGKPISVEDLVKSLSLFMQSYTMKKDSRPLGCIVFIGGVDQTGHHLFVLDPSGSYIEVLYKVTGYQSAETEKILENNYKPDMSLQEALGLIIKSVLKDEVRKPEEISVAVIETGTKIFRKITPEEVREAWKTAFKK
;
A
#
# COMPACT_ATOMS: atom_id res chain seq x y z
N MET A 1 -36.63 24.98 -1.14
CA MET A 1 -35.55 24.11 -1.67
C MET A 1 -35.11 24.68 -3.01
N PRO A 2 -33.82 24.73 -3.34
CA PRO A 2 -33.41 25.19 -4.66
C PRO A 2 -33.95 24.23 -5.74
N GLU A 3 -34.45 24.77 -6.82
CA GLU A 3 -35.01 24.06 -7.97
C GLU A 3 -33.97 24.10 -9.10
N ILE A 4 -33.69 22.98 -9.73
CA ILE A 4 -32.79 22.87 -10.89
C ILE A 4 -33.60 22.36 -12.06
N ARG A 5 -33.57 23.09 -13.19
CA ARG A 5 -34.18 22.68 -14.46
C ARG A 5 -33.10 22.16 -15.39
N VAL A 6 -33.32 20.97 -15.91
CA VAL A 6 -32.39 20.29 -16.84
C VAL A 6 -33.13 20.02 -18.15
N VAL A 7 -32.52 20.40 -19.26
CA VAL A 7 -32.99 20.04 -20.61
C VAL A 7 -32.18 18.84 -21.06
N VAL A 8 -32.84 17.77 -21.47
CA VAL A 8 -32.22 16.52 -21.93
C VAL A 8 -32.55 16.27 -23.40
N SER A 9 -31.76 15.49 -24.11
CA SER A 9 -32.05 15.06 -25.48
C SER A 9 -33.28 14.12 -25.51
N GLU A 10 -33.99 14.11 -26.64
CA GLU A 10 -35.13 13.18 -26.83
C GLU A 10 -34.73 11.69 -26.65
N GLU A 11 -33.53 11.37 -27.00
CA GLU A 11 -32.99 9.99 -26.84
C GLU A 11 -32.84 9.64 -25.36
N LEU A 12 -32.26 10.53 -24.57
CA LEU A 12 -32.11 10.33 -23.12
C LEU A 12 -33.48 10.34 -22.42
N ASP A 13 -34.41 11.16 -22.86
CA ASP A 13 -35.79 11.20 -22.33
C ASP A 13 -36.48 9.83 -22.54
N ARG A 14 -36.43 9.26 -23.76
CA ARG A 14 -36.94 7.92 -24.06
C ARG A 14 -36.28 6.83 -23.24
N TYR A 15 -34.98 6.94 -23.01
CA TYR A 15 -34.26 5.98 -22.17
C TYR A 15 -34.76 6.05 -20.72
N MET A 16 -34.94 7.25 -20.17
CA MET A 16 -35.50 7.46 -18.83
C MET A 16 -36.90 6.86 -18.69
N ASP A 17 -37.77 7.03 -19.68
CA ASP A 17 -39.11 6.43 -19.69
C ASP A 17 -39.04 4.91 -19.64
N THR A 18 -38.10 4.30 -20.37
CA THR A 18 -37.91 2.84 -20.37
C THR A 18 -37.50 2.35 -19.00
N VAL A 19 -36.60 3.05 -18.30
CA VAL A 19 -36.10 2.68 -16.96
C VAL A 19 -37.22 2.79 -15.91
N ILE A 20 -38.10 3.82 -16.03
CA ILE A 20 -39.25 4.00 -15.16
C ILE A 20 -40.32 2.92 -15.42
N GLN A 21 -40.62 2.59 -16.66
CA GLN A 21 -41.57 1.53 -17.02
C GLN A 21 -41.11 0.14 -16.49
N ARG A 22 -39.81 -0.06 -16.33
CA ARG A 22 -39.26 -1.28 -15.69
C ARG A 22 -39.36 -1.28 -14.16
N GLY A 23 -39.92 -0.25 -13.57
CA GLY A 23 -40.12 -0.13 -12.11
C GLY A 23 -38.86 0.11 -11.29
N MET A 24 -37.75 0.50 -11.96
CA MET A 24 -36.49 0.77 -11.25
C MET A 24 -36.49 2.10 -10.48
N PHE A 25 -37.31 3.08 -10.93
CA PHE A 25 -37.51 4.39 -10.28
C PHE A 25 -38.98 4.83 -10.45
N GLY A 26 -39.49 5.55 -9.48
CA GLY A 26 -40.88 6.03 -9.49
C GLY A 26 -41.09 7.26 -10.37
N SER A 27 -40.06 8.01 -10.75
CA SER A 27 -40.15 9.20 -11.60
C SER A 27 -38.81 9.57 -12.24
N LYS A 28 -38.87 10.37 -13.35
CA LYS A 28 -37.67 10.97 -13.99
C LYS A 28 -36.86 11.80 -12.98
N ALA A 29 -37.54 12.55 -12.12
CA ALA A 29 -36.88 13.35 -11.09
C ALA A 29 -36.11 12.53 -10.08
N GLU A 30 -36.62 11.36 -9.70
CA GLU A 30 -35.93 10.41 -8.82
C GLU A 30 -34.72 9.79 -9.49
N LEU A 31 -34.87 9.33 -10.74
CA LEU A 31 -33.78 8.80 -11.55
C LEU A 31 -32.64 9.83 -11.72
N ILE A 32 -32.98 11.07 -12.10
CA ILE A 32 -32.00 12.14 -12.26
C ILE A 32 -31.29 12.45 -10.93
N ARG A 33 -32.06 12.52 -9.84
CA ARG A 33 -31.47 12.75 -8.51
C ARG A 33 -30.48 11.65 -8.13
N ALA A 34 -30.87 10.39 -8.30
CA ALA A 34 -30.00 9.24 -8.02
C ALA A 34 -28.75 9.24 -8.92
N ALA A 35 -28.90 9.54 -10.21
CA ALA A 35 -27.80 9.64 -11.15
C ALA A 35 -26.82 10.78 -10.78
N LEU A 36 -27.34 11.95 -10.41
CA LEU A 36 -26.53 13.09 -9.99
C LEU A 36 -25.79 12.80 -8.69
N ILE A 37 -26.43 12.20 -7.69
CA ILE A 37 -25.79 11.80 -6.44
C ILE A 37 -24.63 10.85 -6.76
N ARG A 38 -24.88 9.81 -7.54
CA ARG A 38 -23.88 8.83 -7.91
C ARG A 38 -22.73 9.41 -8.73
N TYR A 39 -23.02 10.35 -9.63
CA TYR A 39 -22.01 11.05 -10.41
C TYR A 39 -21.15 11.97 -9.54
N VAL A 40 -21.77 12.75 -8.65
CA VAL A 40 -21.07 13.64 -7.71
C VAL A 40 -20.14 12.84 -6.79
N GLU A 41 -20.57 11.64 -6.35
CA GLU A 41 -19.75 10.73 -5.55
C GLU A 41 -18.51 10.21 -6.33
N THR A 42 -18.57 10.17 -7.66
CA THR A 42 -17.44 9.77 -8.51
C THR A 42 -16.49 10.91 -8.86
N LEU A 43 -16.92 12.17 -8.66
CA LEU A 43 -16.08 13.32 -8.96
C LEU A 43 -14.94 13.45 -7.94
N PRO A 44 -13.73 13.79 -8.41
CA PRO A 44 -12.62 14.06 -7.50
C PRO A 44 -12.76 15.37 -6.71
N ILE A 45 -13.84 16.13 -6.97
CA ILE A 45 -14.18 17.36 -6.26
C ILE A 45 -15.20 17.01 -5.18
N ARG A 46 -14.72 16.82 -3.95
CA ARG A 46 -15.62 16.76 -2.80
C ARG A 46 -15.90 18.20 -2.31
N VAL A 47 -17.18 18.54 -2.22
CA VAL A 47 -17.58 19.76 -1.50
C VAL A 47 -17.18 19.57 -0.04
N PRO A 48 -16.47 20.53 0.59
CA PRO A 48 -16.15 20.44 2.00
C PRO A 48 -17.42 20.19 2.80
N SER A 49 -17.51 19.00 3.39
CA SER A 49 -18.74 18.57 4.09
C SER A 49 -18.78 19.04 5.55
N GLY A 50 -17.76 19.76 6.00
CA GLY A 50 -17.55 20.05 7.42
C GLY A 50 -16.98 18.85 8.21
N TYR A 51 -16.81 17.68 7.55
CA TYR A 51 -16.24 16.45 8.13
C TYR A 51 -14.84 16.14 7.58
N ASP A 52 -14.16 17.14 7.02
CA ASP A 52 -12.79 16.97 6.49
C ASP A 52 -11.71 17.10 7.56
N ASP A 53 -12.09 17.31 8.80
CA ASP A 53 -11.20 17.29 9.97
C ASP A 53 -10.91 15.83 10.39
N THR A 54 -9.67 15.53 10.73
CA THR A 54 -9.25 14.20 11.21
C THR A 54 -9.85 13.80 12.54
N THR A 55 -10.36 14.75 13.32
CA THR A 55 -10.91 14.55 14.66
C THR A 55 -12.41 14.36 14.69
N VAL A 56 -13.09 14.43 13.54
CA VAL A 56 -14.55 14.40 13.42
C VAL A 56 -15.01 13.22 12.59
N PHE A 57 -15.92 12.44 13.15
CA PHE A 57 -16.64 11.42 12.40
C PHE A 57 -17.77 12.04 11.56
N SER A 58 -17.90 11.60 10.32
CA SER A 58 -19.10 11.85 9.54
C SER A 58 -20.31 11.09 10.14
N PRO A 59 -21.56 11.47 9.80
CA PRO A 59 -22.77 10.81 10.32
C PRO A 59 -22.84 9.31 10.03
N ASP A 60 -22.17 8.85 8.97
CA ASP A 60 -22.03 7.44 8.60
C ASP A 60 -20.80 6.74 9.23
N GLY A 61 -20.12 7.41 10.17
CA GLY A 61 -19.03 6.83 10.96
C GLY A 61 -17.68 6.78 10.28
N ARG A 62 -17.42 7.61 9.25
CA ARG A 62 -16.18 7.67 8.48
C ARG A 62 -15.28 8.82 8.95
N ILE A 63 -13.99 8.66 8.76
CA ILE A 63 -12.99 9.74 8.87
C ILE A 63 -12.41 9.96 7.46
N PHE A 64 -12.91 10.94 6.75
CA PHE A 64 -12.58 11.15 5.33
C PHE A 64 -11.09 11.37 5.07
N GLN A 65 -10.38 12.02 5.98
CA GLN A 65 -8.93 12.24 5.83
C GLN A 65 -8.13 10.93 5.83
N ILE A 66 -8.58 9.90 6.57
CA ILE A 66 -7.96 8.57 6.53
C ILE A 66 -8.20 7.92 5.16
N GLU A 67 -9.41 8.04 4.62
CA GLU A 67 -9.73 7.49 3.29
C GLU A 67 -8.94 8.19 2.18
N TYR A 68 -8.76 9.53 2.26
CA TYR A 68 -7.92 10.25 1.32
C TYR A 68 -6.45 9.85 1.42
N ALA A 69 -5.96 9.59 2.61
CA ALA A 69 -4.61 9.09 2.81
C ALA A 69 -4.42 7.66 2.26
N LEU A 70 -5.42 6.79 2.38
CA LEU A 70 -5.43 5.46 1.75
C LEU A 70 -5.42 5.58 0.22
N GLU A 71 -6.26 6.44 -0.36
CA GLU A 71 -6.26 6.72 -1.80
C GLU A 71 -4.90 7.24 -2.28
N CYS A 72 -4.24 8.07 -1.49
CA CYS A 72 -2.90 8.54 -1.79
C CYS A 72 -1.88 7.40 -1.79
N ALA A 73 -1.96 6.51 -0.82
CA ALA A 73 -1.06 5.37 -0.69
C ALA A 73 -1.18 4.38 -1.86
N VAL A 74 -2.41 4.06 -2.29
CA VAL A 74 -2.63 3.12 -3.42
C VAL A 74 -2.24 3.68 -4.79
N ARG A 75 -1.99 4.99 -4.90
CA ARG A 75 -1.44 5.62 -6.12
C ARG A 75 0.09 5.58 -6.20
N GLY A 76 0.75 5.12 -5.14
CA GLY A 76 2.20 4.97 -5.11
C GLY A 76 2.71 3.85 -6.01
N ALA A 77 4.03 3.67 -6.08
CA ALA A 77 4.65 2.57 -6.80
C ALA A 77 4.22 1.21 -6.20
N ILE A 78 4.09 0.19 -7.06
CA ILE A 78 3.78 -1.17 -6.62
C ILE A 78 4.81 -1.60 -5.57
N THR A 79 4.31 -1.97 -4.41
CA THR A 79 5.09 -2.45 -3.27
C THR A 79 4.53 -3.79 -2.83
N VAL A 80 5.40 -4.76 -2.64
CA VAL A 80 5.07 -6.14 -2.27
C VAL A 80 5.85 -6.54 -1.03
N GLY A 81 5.18 -7.17 -0.10
CA GLY A 81 5.78 -7.95 0.97
C GLY A 81 5.35 -9.41 0.84
N LEU A 82 6.25 -10.34 1.09
CA LEU A 82 5.98 -11.77 0.99
C LEU A 82 6.82 -12.54 2.01
N ARG A 83 6.19 -13.44 2.77
CA ARG A 83 6.85 -14.44 3.62
C ARG A 83 7.06 -15.70 2.77
N TYR A 84 8.25 -16.30 2.89
CA TYR A 84 8.56 -17.59 2.28
C TYR A 84 9.13 -18.53 3.37
N HIS A 85 9.45 -19.76 3.03
CA HIS A 85 9.86 -20.77 4.02
C HIS A 85 10.92 -20.28 5.02
N ASP A 86 11.97 -19.63 4.54
CA ASP A 86 13.14 -19.26 5.34
C ASP A 86 13.28 -17.76 5.59
N GLY A 87 12.20 -16.96 5.45
CA GLY A 87 12.31 -15.54 5.70
C GLY A 87 11.20 -14.67 5.15
N VAL A 88 11.52 -13.38 5.01
CA VAL A 88 10.62 -12.36 4.48
C VAL A 88 11.31 -11.56 3.38
N MET A 89 10.55 -11.23 2.35
CA MET A 89 11.00 -10.47 1.19
C MET A 89 10.15 -9.22 1.03
N LEU A 90 10.81 -8.09 0.75
CA LEU A 90 10.19 -6.81 0.45
C LEU A 90 10.63 -6.37 -0.93
N ALA A 91 9.70 -5.93 -1.75
CA ALA A 91 9.99 -5.46 -3.09
C ALA A 91 9.20 -4.19 -3.44
N LYS A 92 9.77 -3.37 -4.28
CA LYS A 92 9.14 -2.15 -4.78
C LYS A 92 9.52 -1.92 -6.24
N GLN A 93 8.51 -1.53 -7.04
CA GLN A 93 8.74 -1.06 -8.40
C GLN A 93 9.50 0.27 -8.37
N ARG A 94 10.56 0.38 -9.16
CA ARG A 94 11.30 1.62 -9.37
C ARG A 94 10.64 2.46 -10.46
N LEU A 95 10.47 3.74 -10.18
CA LEU A 95 9.93 4.71 -11.14
C LEU A 95 11.02 5.42 -11.93
N ALA A 96 12.29 5.29 -11.53
CA ALA A 96 13.42 5.89 -12.19
C ALA A 96 14.60 4.90 -12.32
N PRO A 97 15.38 4.98 -13.41
CA PRO A 97 16.55 4.13 -13.61
C PRO A 97 17.61 4.34 -12.52
N GLU A 98 18.27 3.25 -12.11
CA GLU A 98 19.29 3.28 -11.04
C GLU A 98 20.50 4.18 -11.39
N ASN A 99 20.84 4.29 -12.67
CA ASN A 99 22.00 5.04 -13.15
C ASN A 99 21.88 6.57 -12.99
N ILE A 100 20.69 7.10 -12.72
CA ILE A 100 20.47 8.53 -12.44
C ILE A 100 20.23 8.83 -10.97
N ILE A 101 20.17 7.81 -10.11
CA ILE A 101 19.94 7.96 -8.67
C ILE A 101 21.29 7.78 -7.96
N THR A 102 21.85 8.89 -7.48
CA THR A 102 23.12 8.88 -6.74
C THR A 102 22.97 8.52 -5.26
N SER A 103 21.77 8.67 -4.71
CA SER A 103 21.44 8.32 -3.33
C SER A 103 20.10 7.60 -3.32
N PRO A 104 20.07 6.26 -3.25
CA PRO A 104 18.83 5.51 -3.22
C PRO A 104 18.09 5.78 -1.90
N TRP A 105 17.12 6.69 -1.94
CA TRP A 105 16.18 6.92 -0.84
C TRP A 105 15.31 5.67 -0.55
N GLU A 106 15.39 4.67 -1.42
CA GLU A 106 14.79 3.35 -1.30
C GLU A 106 15.58 2.41 -0.38
N ASP A 107 16.22 2.94 0.66
CA ASP A 107 16.85 2.06 1.63
C ASP A 107 15.80 1.46 2.55
N PHE A 108 15.45 0.20 2.28
CA PHE A 108 14.50 -0.56 3.07
C PHE A 108 14.98 -0.91 4.49
N LYS A 109 16.24 -0.69 4.77
CA LYS A 109 16.84 -1.10 6.04
C LYS A 109 16.43 -0.19 7.19
N ILE A 110 15.87 -0.80 8.24
CA ILE A 110 15.60 -0.17 9.54
C ILE A 110 16.65 -0.61 10.55
N ASP A 111 16.89 -1.92 10.68
CA ASP A 111 17.93 -2.52 11.52
C ASP A 111 18.57 -3.71 10.79
N GLN A 112 19.49 -4.41 11.44
CA GLN A 112 20.08 -5.63 10.88
C GLN A 112 19.04 -6.68 10.54
N HIS A 113 18.01 -6.81 11.38
CA HIS A 113 16.99 -7.85 11.28
C HIS A 113 15.61 -7.33 10.85
N ILE A 114 15.46 -6.05 10.53
CA ILE A 114 14.20 -5.43 10.14
C ILE A 114 14.39 -4.54 8.92
N GLY A 115 13.49 -4.69 7.96
CA GLY A 115 13.34 -3.82 6.79
C GLY A 115 11.94 -3.26 6.67
N ALA A 116 11.81 -2.18 5.89
CA ALA A 116 10.53 -1.56 5.58
C ALA A 116 10.45 -1.16 4.12
N ALA A 117 9.29 -1.34 3.51
CA ALA A 117 8.96 -0.84 2.17
C ALA A 117 7.67 -0.01 2.24
N VAL A 118 7.44 0.86 1.26
CA VAL A 118 6.34 1.83 1.30
C VAL A 118 5.67 2.00 -0.05
N ALA A 119 4.35 2.12 -0.03
CA ALA A 119 3.57 2.72 -1.12
C ALA A 119 2.95 4.03 -0.65
N GLY A 120 2.95 5.06 -1.51
CA GLY A 120 2.42 6.38 -1.22
C GLY A 120 3.46 7.48 -1.14
N ILE A 121 3.27 8.44 -0.25
CA ILE A 121 4.11 9.65 -0.13
C ILE A 121 5.45 9.30 0.51
N SER A 122 6.52 9.46 -0.25
CA SER A 122 7.89 9.15 0.20
C SER A 122 8.37 10.02 1.37
N ALA A 123 7.95 11.28 1.43
CA ALA A 123 8.31 12.17 2.54
C ALA A 123 7.74 11.69 3.88
N ASP A 124 6.50 11.17 3.87
CA ASP A 124 5.88 10.59 5.06
C ASP A 124 6.60 9.31 5.51
N PHE A 125 7.10 8.53 4.55
CA PHE A 125 7.91 7.35 4.87
C PHE A 125 9.28 7.72 5.48
N ILE A 126 9.93 8.78 5.00
CA ILE A 126 11.19 9.25 5.61
C ILE A 126 10.99 9.56 7.09
N LEU A 127 9.90 10.24 7.42
CA LEU A 127 9.53 10.53 8.81
C LEU A 127 9.34 9.25 9.65
N LEU A 128 8.62 8.27 9.09
CA LEU A 128 8.40 6.97 9.75
C LEU A 128 9.68 6.17 9.90
N LYS A 129 10.54 6.17 8.88
CA LYS A 129 11.83 5.49 8.90
C LYS A 129 12.74 6.06 9.99
N ASP A 130 12.83 7.39 10.10
CA ASP A 130 13.62 8.04 11.13
C ASP A 130 13.09 7.71 12.53
N LYS A 131 11.77 7.70 12.72
CA LYS A 131 11.12 7.23 13.95
C LYS A 131 11.47 5.78 14.25
N ALA A 132 11.37 4.88 13.27
CA ALA A 132 11.68 3.47 13.42
C ALA A 132 13.14 3.22 13.83
N ILE A 133 14.09 3.87 13.16
CA ILE A 133 15.53 3.76 13.48
C ILE A 133 15.80 4.24 14.89
N LYS A 134 15.20 5.37 15.27
CA LYS A 134 15.33 5.91 16.64
C LYS A 134 14.78 4.94 17.68
N GLU A 135 13.63 4.36 17.43
CA GLU A 135 13.00 3.39 18.34
C GLU A 135 13.88 2.17 18.57
N VAL A 136 14.43 1.60 17.49
CA VAL A 136 15.38 0.48 17.54
C VAL A 136 16.62 0.82 18.37
N GLN A 137 17.16 2.03 18.18
CA GLN A 137 18.35 2.49 18.92
C GLN A 137 18.05 2.68 20.42
N VAL A 138 16.90 3.26 20.75
CA VAL A 138 16.47 3.47 22.14
C VAL A 138 16.27 2.12 22.83
N ASN A 139 15.50 1.21 22.20
CA ASN A 139 15.29 -0.13 22.75
C ASN A 139 16.60 -0.86 23.01
N ARG A 140 17.54 -0.82 22.05
CA ARG A 140 18.85 -1.48 22.21
C ARG A 140 19.66 -0.88 23.35
N LYS A 141 19.59 0.45 23.54
CA LYS A 141 20.30 1.12 24.63
C LYS A 141 19.71 0.78 26.01
N GLU A 142 18.38 0.67 26.09
CA GLU A 142 17.68 0.41 27.34
C GLU A 142 17.69 -1.06 27.76
N THR A 143 17.51 -1.98 26.80
CA THR A 143 17.35 -3.40 27.08
C THR A 143 18.60 -4.26 26.79
N GLY A 144 19.57 -3.71 26.03
CA GLY A 144 20.71 -4.46 25.52
C GLY A 144 20.37 -5.48 24.44
N LYS A 145 19.11 -5.56 23.99
CA LYS A 145 18.59 -6.57 23.04
C LYS A 145 18.03 -5.90 21.79
N PRO A 146 17.99 -6.61 20.64
CA PRO A 146 17.22 -6.19 19.49
C PRO A 146 15.73 -6.09 19.83
N ILE A 147 15.06 -5.09 19.29
CA ILE A 147 13.60 -4.94 19.40
C ILE A 147 12.91 -6.07 18.63
N SER A 148 11.75 -6.57 19.13
CA SER A 148 10.93 -7.47 18.34
C SER A 148 10.29 -6.74 17.16
N VAL A 149 9.96 -7.47 16.07
CA VAL A 149 9.30 -6.86 14.91
C VAL A 149 7.96 -6.27 15.32
N GLU A 150 7.21 -7.00 16.14
CA GLU A 150 5.88 -6.57 16.61
C GLU A 150 5.94 -5.32 17.51
N ASP A 151 6.92 -5.21 18.43
CA ASP A 151 7.04 -4.03 19.28
C ASP A 151 7.38 -2.78 18.47
N LEU A 152 8.24 -2.90 17.46
CA LEU A 152 8.48 -1.80 16.53
C LEU A 152 7.20 -1.41 15.78
N VAL A 153 6.45 -2.38 15.26
CA VAL A 153 5.18 -2.15 14.55
C VAL A 153 4.18 -1.45 15.46
N LYS A 154 4.02 -1.87 16.71
CA LYS A 154 3.14 -1.22 17.70
C LYS A 154 3.54 0.24 17.94
N SER A 155 4.84 0.52 18.10
CA SER A 155 5.33 1.89 18.27
C SER A 155 5.02 2.77 17.05
N LEU A 156 5.24 2.26 15.83
CA LEU A 156 4.93 2.98 14.59
C LEU A 156 3.43 3.16 14.38
N SER A 157 2.62 2.16 14.72
CA SER A 157 1.15 2.21 14.69
C SER A 157 0.63 3.38 15.55
N LEU A 158 1.05 3.46 16.80
CA LEU A 158 0.69 4.56 17.69
C LEU A 158 1.16 5.92 17.18
N PHE A 159 2.35 5.97 16.58
CA PHE A 159 2.87 7.19 15.97
C PHE A 159 1.99 7.62 14.78
N MET A 160 1.63 6.73 13.87
CA MET A 160 0.74 7.01 12.74
C MET A 160 -0.65 7.45 13.23
N GLN A 161 -1.24 6.72 14.19
CA GLN A 161 -2.51 7.06 14.79
C GLN A 161 -2.49 8.49 15.40
N SER A 162 -1.39 8.91 16.01
CA SER A 162 -1.28 10.25 16.61
C SER A 162 -1.54 11.38 15.61
N TYR A 163 -1.30 11.17 14.31
CA TYR A 163 -1.61 12.13 13.26
C TYR A 163 -3.10 12.17 12.91
N THR A 164 -3.83 11.08 13.13
CA THR A 164 -5.28 11.05 12.91
C THR A 164 -6.10 11.66 14.04
N MET A 165 -5.46 11.90 15.19
CA MET A 165 -6.11 12.44 16.41
C MET A 165 -5.75 13.89 16.71
N LYS A 166 -4.94 14.53 15.88
CA LYS A 166 -4.55 15.94 16.05
C LYS A 166 -5.33 16.82 15.08
N LYS A 167 -5.96 17.85 15.62
CA LYS A 167 -6.52 18.92 14.80
C LYS A 167 -5.41 19.59 13.99
N ASP A 168 -5.72 20.02 12.78
CA ASP A 168 -4.79 20.68 11.84
C ASP A 168 -3.60 19.80 11.41
N SER A 169 -3.73 18.48 11.59
CA SER A 169 -2.80 17.47 11.09
C SER A 169 -3.50 16.60 10.04
N ARG A 170 -2.75 16.07 9.11
CA ARG A 170 -3.28 15.04 8.21
C ARG A 170 -2.70 13.67 8.56
N PRO A 171 -3.40 12.57 8.30
CA PRO A 171 -2.81 11.23 8.34
C PRO A 171 -1.62 11.12 7.39
N LEU A 172 -0.69 10.22 7.69
CA LEU A 172 0.42 9.94 6.81
C LEU A 172 -0.09 9.18 5.57
N GLY A 173 0.14 9.72 4.38
CA GLY A 173 -0.40 9.21 3.12
C GLY A 173 0.40 8.02 2.58
N CYS A 174 0.69 7.03 3.41
CA CYS A 174 1.47 5.86 3.02
C CYS A 174 0.99 4.59 3.72
N ILE A 175 1.11 3.46 3.00
CA ILE A 175 1.00 2.12 3.55
C ILE A 175 2.42 1.58 3.68
N VAL A 176 2.77 1.07 4.87
CA VAL A 176 4.12 0.62 5.21
C VAL A 176 4.14 -0.88 5.45
N PHE A 177 5.06 -1.55 4.81
CA PHE A 177 5.37 -2.96 5.00
C PHE A 177 6.59 -3.06 5.91
N ILE A 178 6.47 -3.75 7.02
CA ILE A 178 7.57 -4.04 7.94
C ILE A 178 7.83 -5.54 7.90
N GLY A 179 8.99 -5.91 7.36
CA GLY A 179 9.45 -7.28 7.34
C GLY A 179 10.63 -7.47 8.27
N GLY A 180 10.68 -8.56 8.99
CA GLY A 180 11.80 -8.84 9.88
C GLY A 180 11.84 -10.25 10.42
N VAL A 181 12.97 -10.58 11.06
CA VAL A 181 13.19 -11.88 11.69
C VAL A 181 13.69 -11.66 13.11
N ASP A 182 12.95 -12.13 14.09
CA ASP A 182 13.31 -12.05 15.50
C ASP A 182 13.42 -13.44 16.18
N GLN A 183 13.17 -13.51 17.48
CA GLN A 183 13.24 -14.77 18.22
C GLN A 183 12.00 -15.65 17.99
N THR A 184 10.88 -15.06 17.58
CA THR A 184 9.61 -15.75 17.35
C THR A 184 9.45 -16.23 15.91
N GLY A 185 10.34 -15.79 15.00
CA GLY A 185 10.36 -16.20 13.60
C GLY A 185 10.48 -15.04 12.63
N HIS A 186 9.99 -15.27 11.43
CA HIS A 186 9.93 -14.26 10.39
C HIS A 186 8.50 -13.66 10.30
N HIS A 187 8.43 -12.35 10.27
CA HIS A 187 7.20 -11.58 10.33
C HIS A 187 7.07 -10.62 9.17
N LEU A 188 5.86 -10.41 8.71
CA LEU A 188 5.50 -9.38 7.75
C LEU A 188 4.25 -8.66 8.22
N PHE A 189 4.38 -7.42 8.60
CA PHE A 189 3.28 -6.55 9.00
C PHE A 189 3.01 -5.48 7.94
N VAL A 190 1.75 -5.10 7.83
CA VAL A 190 1.31 -3.99 6.99
C VAL A 190 0.58 -2.98 7.86
N LEU A 191 1.04 -1.73 7.82
CA LEU A 191 0.45 -0.61 8.53
C LEU A 191 -0.24 0.32 7.53
N ASP A 192 -1.42 0.78 7.86
CA ASP A 192 -2.20 1.72 7.06
C ASP A 192 -2.19 3.15 7.65
N PRO A 193 -2.66 4.17 6.92
CA PRO A 193 -2.72 5.55 7.38
C PRO A 193 -3.50 5.80 8.68
N SER A 194 -4.39 4.90 9.09
CA SER A 194 -5.13 5.01 10.36
C SER A 194 -4.27 4.67 11.57
N GLY A 195 -3.13 4.02 11.34
CA GLY A 195 -2.31 3.39 12.37
C GLY A 195 -2.70 1.92 12.64
N SER A 196 -3.71 1.38 11.95
CA SER A 196 -4.02 -0.05 12.01
C SER A 196 -2.90 -0.87 11.41
N TYR A 197 -2.66 -2.05 11.96
CA TYR A 197 -1.70 -3.00 11.40
C TYR A 197 -2.22 -4.43 11.43
N ILE A 198 -1.73 -5.23 10.50
CA ILE A 198 -2.05 -6.65 10.39
C ILE A 198 -0.80 -7.44 10.00
N GLU A 199 -0.63 -8.62 10.58
CA GLU A 199 0.36 -9.58 10.10
C GLU A 199 -0.20 -10.38 8.93
N VAL A 200 0.60 -10.55 7.88
CA VAL A 200 0.17 -11.19 6.62
C VAL A 200 1.19 -12.18 6.10
N LEU A 201 0.77 -13.12 5.26
CA LEU A 201 1.67 -14.00 4.50
C LEU A 201 2.25 -13.28 3.30
N TYR A 202 1.43 -12.53 2.60
CA TYR A 202 1.82 -11.61 1.54
C TYR A 202 0.82 -10.46 1.45
N LYS A 203 1.26 -9.36 0.90
CA LYS A 203 0.40 -8.22 0.54
C LYS A 203 1.05 -7.43 -0.58
N VAL A 204 0.21 -6.85 -1.42
CA VAL A 204 0.61 -5.89 -2.44
C VAL A 204 -0.24 -4.62 -2.32
N THR A 205 0.37 -3.49 -2.60
CA THR A 205 -0.34 -2.21 -2.76
C THR A 205 0.37 -1.34 -3.78
N GLY A 206 -0.29 -0.29 -4.25
CA GLY A 206 0.24 0.63 -5.24
C GLY A 206 -0.65 0.72 -6.48
N TYR A 207 -0.26 1.57 -7.42
CA TYR A 207 -1.03 1.82 -8.64
C TYR A 207 -1.16 0.54 -9.49
N GLN A 208 -2.40 0.19 -9.84
CA GLN A 208 -2.72 -1.03 -10.61
C GLN A 208 -2.24 -2.34 -9.94
N SER A 209 -2.24 -2.40 -8.62
CA SER A 209 -1.80 -3.59 -7.88
C SER A 209 -2.74 -4.80 -7.99
N ALA A 210 -3.98 -4.63 -8.45
CA ALA A 210 -4.97 -5.71 -8.53
C ALA A 210 -4.53 -6.91 -9.39
N GLU A 211 -3.81 -6.67 -10.48
CA GLU A 211 -3.27 -7.75 -11.30
C GLU A 211 -2.09 -8.47 -10.61
N THR A 212 -1.22 -7.70 -9.96
CA THR A 212 -0.13 -8.22 -9.13
C THR A 212 -0.68 -9.11 -8.01
N GLU A 213 -1.75 -8.66 -7.36
CA GLU A 213 -2.42 -9.42 -6.29
C GLU A 213 -2.96 -10.77 -6.81
N LYS A 214 -3.62 -10.78 -7.97
CA LYS A 214 -4.08 -12.03 -8.60
C LYS A 214 -2.94 -12.99 -8.94
N ILE A 215 -1.80 -12.48 -9.41
CA ILE A 215 -0.64 -13.34 -9.71
C ILE A 215 -0.10 -13.95 -8.41
N LEU A 216 0.00 -13.19 -7.32
CA LEU A 216 0.41 -13.70 -6.01
C LEU A 216 -0.59 -14.73 -5.49
N GLU A 217 -1.88 -14.41 -5.48
CA GLU A 217 -2.96 -15.28 -4.99
C GLU A 217 -2.95 -16.66 -5.66
N ASN A 218 -2.73 -16.70 -6.97
CA ASN A 218 -2.75 -17.94 -7.74
C ASN A 218 -1.45 -18.78 -7.63
N ASN A 219 -0.33 -18.18 -7.21
CA ASN A 219 0.97 -18.85 -7.30
C ASN A 219 1.72 -18.91 -5.96
N TYR A 220 1.27 -18.19 -4.94
CA TYR A 220 1.91 -18.18 -3.63
C TYR A 220 1.77 -19.51 -2.91
N LYS A 221 2.87 -19.97 -2.30
CA LYS A 221 2.90 -21.11 -1.40
C LYS A 221 3.80 -20.77 -0.20
N PRO A 222 3.40 -21.13 1.04
CA PRO A 222 4.19 -20.79 2.23
C PRO A 222 5.58 -21.46 2.30
N ASP A 223 5.74 -22.61 1.64
CA ASP A 223 6.95 -23.45 1.62
C ASP A 223 7.91 -23.12 0.46
N MET A 224 7.69 -22.00 -0.24
CA MET A 224 8.55 -21.55 -1.33
C MET A 224 9.99 -21.33 -0.85
N SER A 225 10.95 -21.73 -1.69
CA SER A 225 12.35 -21.34 -1.54
C SER A 225 12.56 -19.85 -1.85
N LEU A 226 13.72 -19.31 -1.47
CA LEU A 226 14.13 -17.95 -1.82
C LEU A 226 14.02 -17.67 -3.32
N GLN A 227 14.47 -18.61 -4.17
CA GLN A 227 14.48 -18.43 -5.62
C GLN A 227 13.06 -18.43 -6.21
N GLU A 228 12.18 -19.30 -5.72
CA GLU A 228 10.78 -19.34 -6.14
C GLU A 228 10.03 -18.07 -5.72
N ALA A 229 10.24 -17.60 -4.48
CA ALA A 229 9.66 -16.37 -3.97
C ALA A 229 10.15 -15.14 -4.76
N LEU A 230 11.45 -15.07 -5.06
CA LEU A 230 12.04 -14.00 -5.87
C LEU A 230 11.47 -14.02 -7.30
N GLY A 231 11.39 -15.18 -7.94
CA GLY A 231 10.78 -15.34 -9.26
C GLY A 231 9.31 -14.92 -9.28
N LEU A 232 8.55 -15.30 -8.26
CA LEU A 232 7.14 -14.91 -8.12
C LEU A 232 6.98 -13.39 -7.95
N ILE A 233 7.77 -12.75 -7.09
CA ILE A 233 7.75 -11.29 -6.92
C ILE A 233 8.09 -10.58 -8.22
N ILE A 234 9.16 -10.98 -8.90
CA ILE A 234 9.58 -10.38 -10.17
C ILE A 234 8.46 -10.51 -11.21
N LYS A 235 7.88 -11.68 -11.36
CA LYS A 235 6.78 -11.92 -12.28
C LYS A 235 5.54 -11.09 -11.95
N SER A 236 5.21 -10.96 -10.68
CA SER A 236 4.03 -10.22 -10.24
C SER A 236 4.17 -8.70 -10.39
N VAL A 237 5.36 -8.15 -10.12
CA VAL A 237 5.61 -6.69 -10.19
C VAL A 237 5.88 -6.23 -11.60
N LEU A 238 6.70 -6.96 -12.36
CA LEU A 238 7.06 -6.58 -13.73
C LEU A 238 6.02 -7.00 -14.76
N LYS A 239 5.25 -8.07 -14.48
CA LYS A 239 4.11 -8.59 -15.26
C LYS A 239 4.44 -9.15 -16.63
N ASP A 240 5.36 -8.54 -17.37
CA ASP A 240 5.77 -8.91 -18.72
C ASP A 240 7.29 -8.80 -18.96
N GLU A 241 7.75 -9.33 -20.11
CA GLU A 241 9.15 -9.33 -20.52
C GLU A 241 9.64 -7.95 -21.02
N VAL A 242 8.74 -7.01 -21.25
CA VAL A 242 9.07 -5.66 -21.74
C VAL A 242 9.72 -4.83 -20.63
N ARG A 243 9.31 -5.08 -19.37
CA ARG A 243 9.88 -4.42 -18.20
C ARG A 243 11.22 -5.03 -17.83
N LYS A 244 12.16 -4.15 -17.52
CA LYS A 244 13.55 -4.55 -17.23
C LYS A 244 13.74 -4.91 -15.77
N PRO A 245 14.66 -5.83 -15.44
CA PRO A 245 14.98 -6.19 -14.07
C PRO A 245 15.46 -4.99 -13.21
N GLU A 246 15.97 -3.93 -13.82
CA GLU A 246 16.37 -2.69 -13.15
C GLU A 246 15.16 -1.88 -12.60
N GLU A 247 13.94 -2.19 -13.04
CA GLU A 247 12.70 -1.52 -12.60
C GLU A 247 12.15 -2.06 -11.28
N ILE A 248 12.84 -2.97 -10.62
CA ILE A 248 12.46 -3.50 -9.30
C ILE A 248 13.63 -3.43 -8.32
N SER A 249 13.32 -3.10 -7.07
CA SER A 249 14.23 -3.22 -5.93
C SER A 249 13.68 -4.30 -4.99
N VAL A 250 14.55 -5.21 -4.57
CA VAL A 250 14.17 -6.32 -3.68
C VAL A 250 15.15 -6.41 -2.51
N ALA A 251 14.63 -6.65 -1.33
CA ALA A 251 15.39 -6.93 -0.13
C ALA A 251 14.84 -8.19 0.57
N VAL A 252 15.69 -8.87 1.31
CA VAL A 252 15.38 -10.12 2.01
C VAL A 252 15.98 -10.11 3.40
N ILE A 253 15.28 -10.74 4.35
CA ILE A 253 15.80 -11.07 5.67
C ILE A 253 15.54 -12.57 5.87
N GLU A 254 16.61 -13.35 5.96
CA GLU A 254 16.55 -14.80 6.10
C GLU A 254 16.58 -15.20 7.57
N THR A 255 15.80 -16.20 7.94
CA THR A 255 15.68 -16.70 9.33
C THR A 255 17.03 -17.20 9.87
N GLY A 256 17.83 -17.84 9.02
CA GLY A 256 19.13 -18.40 9.42
C GLY A 256 20.18 -17.36 9.78
N THR A 257 20.21 -16.23 9.06
CA THR A 257 21.19 -15.15 9.26
C THR A 257 20.66 -14.01 10.12
N LYS A 258 19.35 -13.76 10.05
CA LYS A 258 18.67 -12.57 10.61
C LYS A 258 19.30 -11.25 10.14
N ILE A 259 19.82 -11.23 8.90
CA ILE A 259 20.50 -10.07 8.33
C ILE A 259 19.72 -9.57 7.12
N PHE A 260 19.37 -8.30 7.19
CA PHE A 260 18.82 -7.59 6.03
C PHE A 260 19.84 -7.52 4.90
N ARG A 261 19.44 -7.97 3.73
CA ARG A 261 20.25 -7.97 2.51
C ARG A 261 19.41 -7.42 1.34
N LYS A 262 19.98 -6.53 0.56
CA LYS A 262 19.44 -6.23 -0.77
C LYS A 262 19.81 -7.36 -1.73
N ILE A 263 18.86 -7.75 -2.56
CA ILE A 263 19.10 -8.65 -3.70
C ILE A 263 19.91 -7.86 -4.73
N THR A 264 20.99 -8.43 -5.21
CA THR A 264 21.85 -7.75 -6.17
C THR A 264 21.19 -7.65 -7.54
N PRO A 265 21.57 -6.66 -8.38
CA PRO A 265 21.06 -6.56 -9.75
C PRO A 265 21.29 -7.83 -10.56
N GLU A 266 22.39 -8.55 -10.33
CA GLU A 266 22.72 -9.81 -10.97
C GLU A 266 21.72 -10.92 -10.58
N GLU A 267 21.45 -11.08 -9.29
CA GLU A 267 20.44 -12.03 -8.78
C GLU A 267 19.03 -11.73 -9.35
N VAL A 268 18.66 -10.45 -9.40
CA VAL A 268 17.37 -10.02 -10.01
C VAL A 268 17.34 -10.39 -11.50
N ARG A 269 18.42 -10.15 -12.26
CA ARG A 269 18.49 -10.51 -13.69
C ARG A 269 18.40 -12.00 -13.93
N GLU A 270 19.06 -12.81 -13.11
CA GLU A 270 18.99 -14.27 -13.20
C GLU A 270 17.59 -14.79 -12.90
N ALA A 271 16.98 -14.32 -11.82
CA ALA A 271 15.62 -14.67 -11.47
C ALA A 271 14.60 -14.17 -12.52
N TRP A 272 14.80 -12.98 -13.11
CA TRP A 272 13.99 -12.47 -14.20
C TRP A 272 14.07 -13.36 -15.45
N LYS A 273 15.28 -13.76 -15.84
CA LYS A 273 15.47 -14.70 -16.96
C LYS A 273 14.75 -16.02 -16.72
N THR A 274 14.80 -16.53 -15.49
CA THR A 274 14.12 -17.79 -15.12
C THR A 274 12.60 -17.63 -15.10
N ALA A 275 12.09 -16.50 -14.60
CA ALA A 275 10.65 -16.24 -14.50
C ALA A 275 9.96 -16.03 -15.86
N PHE A 276 10.66 -15.47 -16.86
CA PHE A 276 10.12 -15.10 -18.17
C PHE A 276 10.67 -15.94 -19.34
N LYS A 277 11.75 -16.68 -19.17
CA LYS A 277 12.18 -17.66 -20.20
C LYS A 277 11.30 -18.89 -20.10
N LYS A 278 10.62 -19.16 -21.20
CA LYS A 278 10.03 -20.49 -21.50
C LYS A 278 11.11 -21.44 -21.98
#